data_0ef464e61f3199161c8eebbd3575ea92
#
_entry.id   0ef464e61f3199161c8eebbd3575ea92
#
_cell.length_a   1.000
_cell.length_b   1.000
_cell.length_c   1.000
_cell.angle_alpha   90.00
_cell.angle_beta   90.00
_cell.angle_gamma   90.00
#
_symmetry.space_group_name_H-M   'P 1'
#
loop_
_entity.id
_entity.type
_entity.pdbx_description
1 polymer ?
#
loop_
_entity_poly.entity_id
_entity_poly.type
_entity_poly.pdbx_seq_one_letter_code
_entity_poly.pdbx_strand_id
1 'polypeptide(L)'
;VGRTQVQGDPKRRDARSEELNAVILYLSIAIVASVLMALGLLMMKSRSAHLPMAAGANVIRAIVVWICDPMWIGGLGVQTAGWALYVIAVSKAPVSMVAVMMQGGIALFVIASVVILGERANRREWVGIGTIVLGMLMLTLSLQAGETESGFEPATLLMFSALLMVAGLAPMAVARLNASGAAAAILSGIAFGLGGLFTKAMTEEFTAGAAASLALRIASNPYVYGLIVANIIGIVLLQNSFHSARGIIAMPLSGALSNIVPIAGGMIVFGERLPAGSMAAAMRVGAFALTIAAGALLAGSRAQSSEDRIVARAAVES
;
A
#
# COMPACT_ATOMS: atom_id res chain seq x y z
N VAL A 1 10.59 -10.16 -58.97
CA VAL A 1 10.05 -9.54 -57.73
C VAL A 1 10.98 -9.95 -56.60
N GLY A 2 12.03 -9.13 -56.30
CA GLY A 2 13.01 -9.38 -55.26
C GLY A 2 12.42 -9.04 -53.88
N ARG A 3 12.35 -10.03 -53.00
CA ARG A 3 12.14 -9.82 -51.56
C ARG A 3 13.47 -9.34 -50.96
N THR A 4 13.60 -8.04 -50.74
CA THR A 4 14.64 -7.47 -49.90
C THR A 4 14.33 -7.90 -48.45
N GLN A 5 15.04 -8.91 -47.97
CA GLN A 5 15.11 -9.21 -46.52
C GLN A 5 15.83 -8.04 -45.86
N VAL A 6 15.07 -7.22 -45.12
CA VAL A 6 15.65 -6.23 -44.20
C VAL A 6 16.33 -6.98 -43.07
N GLN A 7 17.61 -7.28 -43.26
CA GLN A 7 18.50 -7.85 -42.28
C GLN A 7 18.78 -6.75 -41.25
N GLY A 8 18.06 -6.79 -40.13
CA GLY A 8 18.23 -5.79 -39.05
C GLY A 8 19.67 -5.81 -38.54
N ASP A 9 20.25 -4.63 -38.38
CA ASP A 9 21.60 -4.36 -37.87
C ASP A 9 21.88 -5.18 -36.60
N PRO A 10 22.89 -6.07 -36.58
CA PRO A 10 23.21 -6.92 -35.43
C PRO A 10 23.47 -6.11 -34.16
N LYS A 11 24.10 -4.94 -34.25
CA LYS A 11 24.31 -4.02 -33.11
C LYS A 11 22.99 -3.54 -32.46
N ARG A 12 21.95 -3.33 -33.25
CA ARG A 12 20.63 -2.97 -32.72
C ARG A 12 19.92 -4.13 -32.03
N ARG A 13 20.18 -5.38 -32.48
CA ARG A 13 19.64 -6.58 -31.82
C ARG A 13 20.32 -6.82 -30.46
N ASP A 14 21.64 -6.65 -30.41
CA ASP A 14 22.41 -6.83 -29.19
C ASP A 14 22.03 -5.78 -28.13
N ALA A 15 21.97 -4.49 -28.50
CA ALA A 15 21.51 -3.42 -27.60
C ALA A 15 20.10 -3.67 -27.05
N ARG A 16 19.17 -4.11 -27.91
CA ARG A 16 17.79 -4.42 -27.50
C ARG A 16 17.72 -5.64 -26.56
N SER A 17 18.60 -6.62 -26.77
CA SER A 17 18.67 -7.80 -25.86
C SER A 17 19.25 -7.43 -24.51
N GLU A 18 20.24 -6.54 -24.44
CA GLU A 18 20.78 -6.02 -23.18
C GLU A 18 19.74 -5.20 -22.41
N GLU A 19 19.01 -4.31 -23.07
CA GLU A 19 17.91 -3.56 -22.45
C GLU A 19 16.82 -4.49 -21.91
N LEU A 20 16.42 -5.51 -22.67
CA LEU A 20 15.42 -6.48 -22.25
C LEU A 20 15.89 -7.29 -21.02
N ASN A 21 17.16 -7.73 -21.03
CA ASN A 21 17.75 -8.46 -19.92
C ASN A 21 17.82 -7.58 -18.64
N ALA A 22 18.15 -6.30 -18.79
CA ALA A 22 18.15 -5.36 -17.69
C ALA A 22 16.73 -5.18 -17.09
N VAL A 23 15.71 -5.02 -17.93
CA VAL A 23 14.30 -4.90 -17.47
C VAL A 23 13.88 -6.19 -16.75
N ILE A 24 14.18 -7.37 -17.30
CA ILE A 24 13.87 -8.67 -16.66
C ILE A 24 14.55 -8.77 -15.29
N LEU A 25 15.81 -8.36 -15.17
CA LEU A 25 16.54 -8.36 -13.90
C LEU A 25 15.82 -7.49 -12.85
N TYR A 26 15.45 -6.25 -13.21
CA TYR A 26 14.78 -5.33 -12.27
C TYR A 26 13.36 -5.77 -11.91
N LEU A 27 12.63 -6.41 -12.83
CA LEU A 27 11.35 -7.04 -12.52
C LEU A 27 11.52 -8.24 -11.57
N SER A 28 12.58 -9.02 -11.72
CA SER A 28 12.90 -10.10 -10.79
C SER A 28 13.23 -9.55 -9.39
N ILE A 29 13.97 -8.44 -9.31
CA ILE A 29 14.21 -7.71 -8.04
C ILE A 29 12.88 -7.25 -7.43
N ALA A 30 11.94 -6.73 -8.24
CA ALA A 30 10.63 -6.33 -7.74
C ALA A 30 9.81 -7.50 -7.17
N ILE A 31 9.89 -8.69 -7.78
CA ILE A 31 9.26 -9.90 -7.24
C ILE A 31 9.88 -10.26 -5.88
N VAL A 32 11.20 -10.28 -5.77
CA VAL A 32 11.89 -10.55 -4.49
C VAL A 32 11.51 -9.50 -3.45
N ALA A 33 11.46 -8.23 -3.82
CA ALA A 33 11.01 -7.14 -2.96
C ALA A 33 9.60 -7.40 -2.41
N SER A 34 8.65 -7.78 -3.27
CA SER A 34 7.27 -8.05 -2.88
C SER A 34 7.16 -9.26 -1.93
N VAL A 35 7.94 -10.31 -2.17
CA VAL A 35 8.02 -11.48 -1.29
C VAL A 35 8.58 -11.10 0.09
N LEU A 36 9.68 -10.35 0.15
CA LEU A 36 10.26 -9.90 1.42
C LEU A 36 9.29 -9.01 2.19
N MET A 37 8.63 -8.07 1.52
CA MET A 37 7.63 -7.22 2.18
C MET A 37 6.47 -8.04 2.74
N ALA A 38 5.96 -9.01 1.99
CA ALA A 38 4.92 -9.91 2.45
C ALA A 38 5.35 -10.75 3.65
N LEU A 39 6.56 -11.31 3.63
CA LEU A 39 7.12 -12.10 4.72
C LEU A 39 7.34 -11.24 5.97
N GLY A 40 7.89 -10.04 5.84
CA GLY A 40 8.08 -9.13 6.96
C GLY A 40 6.76 -8.78 7.65
N LEU A 41 5.72 -8.47 6.88
CA LEU A 41 4.37 -8.22 7.40
C LEU A 41 3.77 -9.47 8.06
N LEU A 42 3.99 -10.66 7.49
CA LEU A 42 3.53 -11.92 8.08
C LEU A 42 4.18 -12.18 9.45
N MET A 43 5.49 -11.92 9.57
CA MET A 43 6.22 -11.99 10.84
C MET A 43 5.63 -11.02 11.87
N MET A 44 5.40 -9.76 11.50
CA MET A 44 4.77 -8.77 12.38
C MET A 44 3.35 -9.20 12.78
N LYS A 45 2.55 -9.70 11.83
CA LYS A 45 1.19 -10.18 12.08
C LYS A 45 1.18 -11.39 13.01
N SER A 46 2.09 -12.33 12.87
CA SER A 46 2.17 -13.53 13.72
C SER A 46 2.36 -13.18 15.20
N ARG A 47 3.01 -12.04 15.49
CA ARG A 47 3.24 -11.55 16.87
C ARG A 47 2.10 -10.67 17.41
N SER A 48 1.23 -10.16 16.53
CA SER A 48 0.21 -9.19 16.92
C SER A 48 -0.67 -9.64 18.10
N ALA A 49 -0.99 -10.93 18.22
CA ALA A 49 -1.80 -11.46 19.31
C ALA A 49 -1.11 -11.41 20.69
N HIS A 50 0.23 -11.36 20.72
CA HIS A 50 1.05 -11.39 21.94
C HIS A 50 1.55 -10.01 22.37
N LEU A 51 1.47 -9.03 21.48
CA LEU A 51 1.97 -7.68 21.69
C LEU A 51 0.84 -6.74 22.12
N PRO A 52 1.11 -5.73 22.95
CA PRO A 52 0.06 -4.80 23.40
C PRO A 52 -0.47 -3.94 22.26
N MET A 53 -1.76 -3.57 22.32
CA MET A 53 -2.31 -2.54 21.46
C MET A 53 -1.74 -1.17 21.83
N ALA A 54 -1.39 -0.37 20.81
CA ALA A 54 -1.00 1.02 20.99
C ALA A 54 -2.26 1.90 21.02
N ALA A 55 -2.76 2.18 22.22
CA ALA A 55 -3.94 3.02 22.41
C ALA A 55 -3.79 3.96 23.60
N GLY A 56 -4.29 5.19 23.46
CA GLY A 56 -4.29 6.19 24.54
C GLY A 56 -2.89 6.46 25.12
N ALA A 57 -2.79 6.50 26.43
CA ALA A 57 -1.53 6.75 27.16
C ALA A 57 -0.47 5.65 27.00
N ASN A 58 -0.83 4.47 26.48
CA ASN A 58 0.07 3.33 26.35
C ASN A 58 0.80 3.23 25.01
N VAL A 59 0.61 4.19 24.07
CA VAL A 59 1.18 4.12 22.71
C VAL A 59 2.70 3.98 22.74
N ILE A 60 3.40 4.83 23.49
CA ILE A 60 4.87 4.79 23.56
C ILE A 60 5.35 3.46 24.16
N ARG A 61 4.71 3.01 25.24
CA ARG A 61 5.03 1.73 25.87
C ARG A 61 4.82 0.55 24.92
N ALA A 62 3.73 0.56 24.15
CA ALA A 62 3.46 -0.48 23.18
C ALA A 62 4.53 -0.51 22.07
N ILE A 63 4.91 0.66 21.54
CA ILE A 63 5.96 0.76 20.51
C ILE A 63 7.30 0.23 21.06
N VAL A 64 7.68 0.58 22.29
CA VAL A 64 8.90 0.04 22.90
C VAL A 64 8.85 -1.48 23.02
N VAL A 65 7.72 -2.05 23.45
CA VAL A 65 7.55 -3.51 23.53
C VAL A 65 7.64 -4.16 22.15
N TRP A 66 7.07 -3.53 21.10
CA TRP A 66 7.18 -4.05 19.73
C TRP A 66 8.62 -4.06 19.23
N ILE A 67 9.37 -2.98 19.43
CA ILE A 67 10.77 -2.88 19.01
C ILE A 67 11.66 -3.87 19.77
N CYS A 68 11.30 -4.24 21.02
CA CYS A 68 12.01 -5.24 21.81
C CYS A 68 11.64 -6.68 21.42
N ASP A 69 10.58 -6.92 20.67
CA ASP A 69 10.22 -8.26 20.20
C ASP A 69 11.07 -8.64 18.98
N PRO A 70 11.94 -9.68 19.07
CA PRO A 70 12.88 -10.00 18.00
C PRO A 70 12.22 -10.44 16.71
N MET A 71 11.03 -11.06 16.79
CA MET A 71 10.29 -11.49 15.60
C MET A 71 9.61 -10.29 14.92
N TRP A 72 9.07 -9.35 15.70
CA TRP A 72 8.43 -8.16 15.16
C TRP A 72 9.45 -7.21 14.53
N ILE A 73 10.56 -6.92 15.23
CA ILE A 73 11.63 -6.04 14.67
C ILE A 73 12.33 -6.70 13.50
N GLY A 74 12.52 -8.03 13.54
CA GLY A 74 13.01 -8.81 12.41
C GLY A 74 12.10 -8.70 11.20
N GLY A 75 10.78 -8.79 11.42
CA GLY A 75 9.76 -8.57 10.38
C GLY A 75 9.82 -7.17 9.77
N LEU A 76 9.97 -6.14 10.62
CA LEU A 76 10.15 -4.75 10.16
C LEU A 76 11.45 -4.61 9.35
N GLY A 77 12.54 -5.24 9.76
CA GLY A 77 13.81 -5.26 9.03
C GLY A 77 13.69 -5.91 7.65
N VAL A 78 13.04 -7.08 7.58
CA VAL A 78 12.78 -7.79 6.32
C VAL A 78 11.90 -6.95 5.38
N GLN A 79 10.86 -6.32 5.91
CA GLN A 79 10.00 -5.42 5.14
C GLN A 79 10.77 -4.22 4.61
N THR A 80 11.63 -3.61 5.42
CA THR A 80 12.48 -2.47 5.04
C THR A 80 13.48 -2.86 3.95
N ALA A 81 14.09 -4.05 4.05
CA ALA A 81 14.96 -4.60 3.01
C ALA A 81 14.17 -4.80 1.69
N GLY A 82 12.96 -5.34 1.77
CA GLY A 82 12.06 -5.45 0.61
C GLY A 82 11.75 -4.08 -0.01
N TRP A 83 11.48 -3.07 0.81
CA TRP A 83 11.26 -1.70 0.34
C TRP A 83 12.48 -1.10 -0.36
N ALA A 84 13.68 -1.33 0.18
CA ALA A 84 14.92 -0.89 -0.47
C ALA A 84 15.10 -1.53 -1.86
N LEU A 85 14.82 -2.82 -2.00
CA LEU A 85 14.84 -3.49 -3.30
C LEU A 85 13.77 -2.95 -4.26
N TYR A 86 12.58 -2.62 -3.75
CA TYR A 86 11.53 -1.96 -4.54
C TYR A 86 12.02 -0.62 -5.11
N VAL A 87 12.69 0.22 -4.30
CA VAL A 87 13.25 1.49 -4.74
C VAL A 87 14.29 1.29 -5.85
N ILE A 88 15.15 0.27 -5.73
CA ILE A 88 16.11 -0.10 -6.78
C ILE A 88 15.38 -0.53 -8.06
N ALA A 89 14.37 -1.37 -7.95
CA ALA A 89 13.61 -1.84 -9.11
C ALA A 89 12.91 -0.67 -9.85
N VAL A 90 12.23 0.20 -9.10
CA VAL A 90 11.47 1.34 -9.67
C VAL A 90 12.38 2.40 -10.30
N SER A 91 13.64 2.50 -9.85
CA SER A 91 14.61 3.45 -10.42
C SER A 91 15.11 3.06 -11.82
N LYS A 92 14.90 1.80 -12.24
CA LYS A 92 15.47 1.24 -13.47
C LYS A 92 14.47 0.53 -14.38
N ALA A 93 13.29 0.17 -13.87
CA ALA A 93 12.24 -0.47 -14.65
C ALA A 93 10.97 0.41 -14.70
N PRO A 94 10.09 0.22 -15.69
CA PRO A 94 8.83 0.96 -15.78
C PRO A 94 8.00 0.79 -14.51
N VAL A 95 7.58 1.91 -13.91
CA VAL A 95 6.85 1.96 -12.64
C VAL A 95 5.59 1.09 -12.68
N SER A 96 4.87 1.10 -13.80
CA SER A 96 3.66 0.28 -13.97
C SER A 96 3.93 -1.22 -13.87
N MET A 97 5.05 -1.70 -14.45
CA MET A 97 5.41 -3.11 -14.37
C MET A 97 5.84 -3.51 -12.94
N VAL A 98 6.67 -2.68 -12.30
CA VAL A 98 7.09 -2.89 -10.90
C VAL A 98 5.87 -2.91 -9.98
N ALA A 99 4.93 -1.98 -10.16
CA ALA A 99 3.72 -1.92 -9.35
C ALA A 99 2.83 -3.16 -9.52
N VAL A 100 2.72 -3.75 -10.74
CA VAL A 100 2.04 -5.04 -10.94
C VAL A 100 2.71 -6.16 -10.14
N MET A 101 4.06 -6.23 -10.17
CA MET A 101 4.80 -7.23 -9.39
C MET A 101 4.58 -7.05 -7.87
N MET A 102 4.49 -5.82 -7.40
CA MET A 102 4.22 -5.51 -5.99
C MET A 102 2.83 -5.99 -5.53
N GLN A 103 1.82 -6.00 -6.41
CA GLN A 103 0.50 -6.56 -6.07
C GLN A 103 0.56 -8.06 -5.78
N GLY A 104 1.52 -8.79 -6.39
CA GLY A 104 1.80 -10.18 -6.08
C GLY A 104 2.14 -10.42 -4.60
N GLY A 105 2.82 -9.47 -3.95
CA GLY A 105 3.13 -9.53 -2.52
C GLY A 105 1.89 -9.54 -1.63
N ILE A 106 0.85 -8.76 -1.99
CA ILE A 106 -0.41 -8.75 -1.24
C ILE A 106 -1.13 -10.11 -1.38
N ALA A 107 -1.18 -10.65 -2.59
CA ALA A 107 -1.75 -11.97 -2.83
C ALA A 107 -0.97 -13.05 -2.05
N LEU A 108 0.36 -13.00 -2.07
CA LEU A 108 1.22 -13.91 -1.31
C LEU A 108 0.97 -13.79 0.20
N PHE A 109 0.86 -12.57 0.74
CA PHE A 109 0.54 -12.35 2.14
C PHE A 109 -0.81 -12.99 2.53
N VAL A 110 -1.84 -12.82 1.70
CA VAL A 110 -3.16 -13.41 1.94
C VAL A 110 -3.08 -14.93 1.95
N ILE A 111 -2.41 -15.54 0.96
CA ILE A 111 -2.21 -16.99 0.87
C ILE A 111 -1.44 -17.48 2.09
N ALA A 112 -0.34 -16.81 2.45
CA ALA A 112 0.47 -17.17 3.61
C ALA A 112 -0.29 -17.01 4.94
N SER A 113 -1.16 -16.01 5.07
CA SER A 113 -2.03 -15.85 6.24
C SER A 113 -2.99 -17.03 6.40
N VAL A 114 -3.54 -17.54 5.30
CA VAL A 114 -4.41 -18.72 5.32
C VAL A 114 -3.60 -19.97 5.67
N VAL A 115 -2.47 -20.21 5.00
CA VAL A 115 -1.70 -21.45 5.13
C VAL A 115 -0.89 -21.52 6.42
N ILE A 116 -0.21 -20.41 6.78
CA ILE A 116 0.74 -20.37 7.90
C ILE A 116 0.06 -19.94 9.21
N LEU A 117 -0.80 -18.91 9.16
CA LEU A 117 -1.50 -18.41 10.35
C LEU A 117 -2.84 -19.12 10.60
N GLY A 118 -3.27 -20.02 9.69
CA GLY A 118 -4.53 -20.75 9.82
C GLY A 118 -5.77 -19.88 9.71
N GLU A 119 -5.66 -18.69 9.09
CA GLU A 119 -6.81 -17.81 8.92
C GLU A 119 -7.82 -18.42 7.94
N ARG A 120 -9.10 -18.41 8.31
CA ARG A 120 -10.16 -18.91 7.44
C ARG A 120 -10.89 -17.76 6.78
N ALA A 121 -11.00 -17.81 5.45
CA ALA A 121 -11.78 -16.87 4.66
C ALA A 121 -13.06 -17.53 4.15
N ASN A 122 -14.19 -16.85 4.27
CA ASN A 122 -15.44 -17.30 3.66
C ASN A 122 -15.50 -16.89 2.17
N ARG A 123 -16.50 -17.39 1.43
CA ARG A 123 -16.65 -17.07 0.00
C ARG A 123 -16.74 -15.57 -0.30
N ARG A 124 -17.45 -14.80 0.54
CA ARG A 124 -17.60 -13.34 0.36
C ARG A 124 -16.28 -12.62 0.57
N GLU A 125 -15.47 -13.07 1.54
CA GLU A 125 -14.14 -12.50 1.79
C GLU A 125 -13.18 -12.77 0.63
N TRP A 126 -13.20 -13.99 0.06
CA TRP A 126 -12.41 -14.28 -1.14
C TRP A 126 -12.83 -13.43 -2.34
N VAL A 127 -14.12 -13.21 -2.55
CA VAL A 127 -14.63 -12.29 -3.59
C VAL A 127 -14.15 -10.86 -3.31
N GLY A 128 -14.27 -10.37 -2.08
CA GLY A 128 -13.80 -9.03 -1.69
C GLY A 128 -12.30 -8.85 -1.92
N ILE A 129 -11.47 -9.81 -1.48
CA ILE A 129 -10.02 -9.81 -1.69
C ILE A 129 -9.68 -9.81 -3.18
N GLY A 130 -10.29 -10.70 -3.96
CA GLY A 130 -10.11 -10.77 -5.42
C GLY A 130 -10.50 -9.47 -6.12
N THR A 131 -11.59 -8.83 -5.68
CA THR A 131 -12.05 -7.54 -6.21
C THR A 131 -11.06 -6.41 -5.89
N ILE A 132 -10.47 -6.37 -4.67
CA ILE A 132 -9.41 -5.40 -4.34
C ILE A 132 -8.19 -5.62 -5.23
N VAL A 133 -7.71 -6.85 -5.34
CA VAL A 133 -6.54 -7.18 -6.17
C VAL A 133 -6.79 -6.78 -7.64
N LEU A 134 -7.99 -7.07 -8.16
CA LEU A 134 -8.36 -6.65 -9.51
C LEU A 134 -8.40 -5.11 -9.64
N GLY A 135 -8.98 -4.41 -8.68
CA GLY A 135 -8.98 -2.95 -8.64
C GLY A 135 -7.56 -2.37 -8.63
N MET A 136 -6.66 -2.93 -7.81
CA MET A 136 -5.26 -2.51 -7.76
C MET A 136 -4.51 -2.78 -9.07
N LEU A 137 -4.78 -3.92 -9.73
CA LEU A 137 -4.21 -4.22 -11.05
C LEU A 137 -4.72 -3.24 -12.11
N MET A 138 -6.03 -2.96 -12.14
CA MET A 138 -6.61 -1.97 -13.07
C MET A 138 -6.00 -0.58 -12.82
N LEU A 139 -5.83 -0.20 -11.57
CA LEU A 139 -5.22 1.08 -11.19
C LEU A 139 -3.79 1.16 -11.71
N THR A 140 -2.99 0.12 -11.47
CA THR A 140 -1.61 0.02 -11.93
C THR A 140 -1.49 0.10 -13.46
N LEU A 141 -2.35 -0.63 -14.18
CA LEU A 141 -2.38 -0.63 -15.64
C LEU A 141 -2.88 0.72 -16.21
N SER A 142 -3.61 1.52 -15.42
CA SER A 142 -4.04 2.86 -15.79
C SER A 142 -2.94 3.91 -15.64
N LEU A 143 -1.81 3.59 -14.97
CA LEU A 143 -0.69 4.50 -14.82
C LEU A 143 -0.01 4.69 -16.17
N GLN A 144 -0.06 5.90 -16.68
CA GLN A 144 0.70 6.34 -17.86
C GLN A 144 1.77 7.30 -17.35
N ALA A 145 2.92 7.33 -18.02
CA ALA A 145 3.90 8.39 -17.82
C ALA A 145 3.22 9.70 -18.26
N GLY A 146 2.60 10.40 -17.34
CA GLY A 146 1.96 11.69 -17.58
C GLY A 146 2.99 12.80 -17.44
N GLU A 147 2.82 13.86 -18.22
CA GLU A 147 3.49 15.11 -17.97
C GLU A 147 2.99 15.62 -16.61
N THR A 148 3.87 15.59 -15.63
CA THR A 148 3.62 16.15 -14.32
C THR A 148 3.80 17.66 -14.45
N GLU A 149 2.73 18.43 -14.38
CA GLU A 149 2.88 19.86 -14.13
C GLU A 149 3.60 19.97 -12.78
N SER A 150 4.85 20.45 -12.81
CA SER A 150 5.68 20.63 -11.63
C SER A 150 5.18 21.84 -10.85
N GLY A 151 4.71 21.60 -9.64
CA GLY A 151 4.35 22.62 -8.69
C GLY A 151 3.11 22.23 -7.89
N PHE A 152 3.19 22.39 -6.59
CA PHE A 152 2.04 22.20 -5.69
C PHE A 152 2.03 23.32 -4.65
N GLU A 153 0.87 23.60 -4.12
CA GLU A 153 0.71 24.55 -3.02
C GLU A 153 0.80 23.80 -1.68
N PRO A 154 1.77 24.15 -0.79
CA PRO A 154 1.93 23.49 0.50
C PRO A 154 0.66 23.49 1.36
N ALA A 155 -0.13 24.60 1.32
CA ALA A 155 -1.38 24.72 2.04
C ALA A 155 -2.41 23.68 1.56
N THR A 156 -2.51 23.44 0.26
CA THR A 156 -3.40 22.44 -0.34
C THR A 156 -3.01 21.03 0.09
N LEU A 157 -1.72 20.70 0.13
CA LEU A 157 -1.24 19.40 0.61
C LEU A 157 -1.61 19.19 2.09
N LEU A 158 -1.37 20.18 2.94
CA LEU A 158 -1.68 20.10 4.38
C LEU A 158 -3.18 19.97 4.61
N MET A 159 -3.98 20.78 3.93
CA MET A 159 -5.44 20.75 4.04
C MET A 159 -6.02 19.43 3.56
N PHE A 160 -5.55 18.90 2.43
CA PHE A 160 -5.93 17.60 1.91
C PHE A 160 -5.57 16.47 2.89
N SER A 161 -4.35 16.52 3.45
CA SER A 161 -3.88 15.54 4.43
C SER A 161 -4.71 15.57 5.72
N ALA A 162 -5.00 16.76 6.25
CA ALA A 162 -5.83 16.93 7.44
C ALA A 162 -7.27 16.44 7.21
N LEU A 163 -7.87 16.81 6.06
CA LEU A 163 -9.21 16.38 5.70
C LEU A 163 -9.32 14.86 5.58
N LEU A 164 -8.35 14.22 4.92
CA LEU A 164 -8.32 12.76 4.79
C LEU A 164 -8.13 12.04 6.12
N MET A 165 -7.26 12.57 6.99
CA MET A 165 -7.07 11.99 8.31
C MET A 165 -8.35 12.11 9.15
N VAL A 166 -9.03 13.26 9.12
CA VAL A 166 -10.33 13.47 9.80
C VAL A 166 -11.40 12.55 9.21
N ALA A 167 -11.51 12.47 7.88
CA ALA A 167 -12.46 11.58 7.22
C ALA A 167 -12.17 10.11 7.53
N GLY A 168 -10.89 9.74 7.63
CA GLY A 168 -10.44 8.40 8.02
C GLY A 168 -10.79 8.00 9.45
N LEU A 169 -11.12 8.95 10.33
CA LEU A 169 -11.64 8.69 11.67
C LEU A 169 -13.12 8.28 11.65
N ALA A 170 -13.89 8.66 10.64
CA ALA A 170 -15.32 8.36 10.57
C ALA A 170 -15.64 6.85 10.70
N PRO A 171 -14.91 5.90 10.07
CA PRO A 171 -15.11 4.47 10.28
C PRO A 171 -14.91 4.03 11.74
N MET A 172 -14.12 4.76 12.54
CA MET A 172 -13.92 4.43 13.97
C MET A 172 -15.15 4.73 14.81
N ALA A 173 -15.98 5.68 14.40
CA ALA A 173 -17.26 5.98 15.04
C ALA A 173 -18.31 4.86 14.82
N VAL A 174 -18.11 4.03 13.79
CA VAL A 174 -18.99 2.90 13.52
C VAL A 174 -18.51 1.71 14.36
N ALA A 175 -19.23 1.38 15.43
CA ALA A 175 -18.83 0.34 16.39
C ALA A 175 -18.45 -0.99 15.75
N ARG A 176 -19.17 -1.43 14.70
CA ARG A 176 -18.88 -2.67 13.97
C ARG A 176 -17.54 -2.64 13.24
N LEU A 177 -17.21 -1.52 12.57
CA LEU A 177 -15.95 -1.35 11.85
C LEU A 177 -14.76 -1.24 12.82
N ASN A 178 -14.96 -0.52 13.91
CA ASN A 178 -13.94 -0.39 14.95
C ASN A 178 -13.65 -1.75 15.63
N ALA A 179 -14.67 -2.46 16.08
CA ALA A 179 -14.53 -3.78 16.68
C ALA A 179 -13.92 -4.83 15.73
N SER A 180 -14.11 -4.69 14.43
CA SER A 180 -13.52 -5.60 13.43
C SER A 180 -12.05 -5.29 13.07
N GLY A 181 -11.50 -4.19 13.53
CA GLY A 181 -10.18 -3.69 13.13
C GLY A 181 -10.11 -3.11 11.70
N ALA A 182 -11.22 -3.11 10.97
CA ALA A 182 -11.26 -2.58 9.60
C ALA A 182 -11.07 -1.06 9.58
N ALA A 183 -11.60 -0.34 10.58
CA ALA A 183 -11.40 1.10 10.71
C ALA A 183 -9.92 1.46 10.85
N ALA A 184 -9.18 0.72 11.67
CA ALA A 184 -7.75 0.90 11.84
C ALA A 184 -6.97 0.58 10.55
N ALA A 185 -7.39 -0.45 9.79
CA ALA A 185 -6.81 -0.78 8.49
C ALA A 185 -7.04 0.33 7.44
N ILE A 186 -8.25 0.89 7.40
CA ILE A 186 -8.58 2.03 6.52
C ILE A 186 -7.69 3.22 6.86
N LEU A 187 -7.64 3.62 8.11
CA LEU A 187 -6.85 4.77 8.55
C LEU A 187 -5.35 4.54 8.36
N SER A 188 -4.87 3.31 8.57
CA SER A 188 -3.50 2.91 8.24
C SER A 188 -3.19 3.10 6.75
N GLY A 189 -4.07 2.66 5.87
CA GLY A 189 -3.90 2.83 4.42
C GLY A 189 -3.90 4.30 4.00
N ILE A 190 -4.75 5.13 4.60
CA ILE A 190 -4.74 6.58 4.40
C ILE A 190 -3.38 7.17 4.84
N ALA A 191 -2.90 6.81 6.02
CA ALA A 191 -1.62 7.30 6.54
C ALA A 191 -0.43 6.90 5.64
N PHE A 192 -0.34 5.65 5.19
CA PHE A 192 0.68 5.23 4.23
C PHE A 192 0.56 5.95 2.88
N GLY A 193 -0.67 6.15 2.40
CA GLY A 193 -0.92 6.90 1.18
C GLY A 193 -0.49 8.37 1.27
N LEU A 194 -0.73 9.02 2.41
CA LEU A 194 -0.19 10.36 2.69
C LEU A 194 1.33 10.37 2.74
N GLY A 195 1.96 9.31 3.28
CA GLY A 195 3.40 9.10 3.17
C GLY A 195 3.89 9.14 1.72
N GLY A 196 3.15 8.52 0.80
CA GLY A 196 3.42 8.60 -0.64
C GLY A 196 3.35 10.02 -1.21
N LEU A 197 2.35 10.82 -0.79
CA LEU A 197 2.25 12.24 -1.20
C LEU A 197 3.38 13.09 -0.64
N PHE A 198 3.74 12.91 0.64
CA PHE A 198 4.89 13.60 1.22
C PHE A 198 6.21 13.19 0.53
N THR A 199 6.34 11.94 0.09
CA THR A 199 7.49 11.50 -0.72
C THR A 199 7.56 12.29 -2.01
N LYS A 200 6.44 12.45 -2.72
CA LYS A 200 6.38 13.23 -3.96
C LYS A 200 6.74 14.70 -3.71
N ALA A 201 6.12 15.34 -2.73
CA ALA A 201 6.42 16.73 -2.35
C ALA A 201 7.90 16.92 -2.00
N MET A 202 8.49 15.98 -1.25
CA MET A 202 9.91 15.96 -0.93
C MET A 202 10.78 15.91 -2.20
N THR A 203 10.45 15.06 -3.16
CA THR A 203 11.25 14.91 -4.38
C THR A 203 11.16 16.14 -5.30
N GLU A 204 10.03 16.81 -5.36
CA GLU A 204 9.87 18.07 -6.11
C GLU A 204 10.76 19.20 -5.53
N GLU A 205 10.82 19.34 -4.22
CA GLU A 205 11.73 20.29 -3.59
C GLU A 205 13.21 19.93 -3.79
N PHE A 206 13.56 18.63 -3.84
CA PHE A 206 14.94 18.22 -4.13
C PHE A 206 15.42 18.60 -5.52
N THR A 207 14.53 18.62 -6.51
CA THR A 207 14.87 19.03 -7.88
C THR A 207 15.09 20.54 -8.01
N ALA A 208 14.45 21.33 -7.16
CA ALA A 208 14.50 22.79 -7.19
C ALA A 208 15.75 23.42 -6.54
N GLY A 209 16.54 22.66 -5.74
CA GLY A 209 17.64 23.22 -4.94
C GLY A 209 19.03 22.70 -5.33
N ALA A 210 19.99 23.60 -5.57
CA ALA A 210 21.39 23.27 -5.84
C ALA A 210 22.29 23.62 -4.64
N ALA A 211 23.37 22.85 -4.43
CA ALA A 211 24.59 23.17 -3.66
C ALA A 211 24.68 22.82 -2.17
N ALA A 212 23.64 22.37 -1.45
CA ALA A 212 23.82 21.86 -0.09
C ALA A 212 24.13 20.35 -0.07
N SER A 213 24.79 19.86 0.98
CA SER A 213 24.99 18.42 1.16
C SER A 213 23.65 17.69 1.22
N LEU A 214 23.57 16.47 0.68
CA LEU A 214 22.33 15.66 0.67
C LEU A 214 21.71 15.54 2.08
N ALA A 215 22.56 15.33 3.10
CA ALA A 215 22.13 15.23 4.49
C ALA A 215 21.43 16.49 5.00
N LEU A 216 21.98 17.67 4.69
CA LEU A 216 21.38 18.94 5.08
C LEU A 216 20.05 19.19 4.35
N ARG A 217 19.96 18.84 3.06
CA ARG A 217 18.74 18.96 2.27
C ARG A 217 17.63 18.04 2.80
N ILE A 218 17.97 16.81 3.18
CA ILE A 218 17.02 15.90 3.83
C ILE A 218 16.55 16.48 5.18
N ALA A 219 17.48 16.96 6.00
CA ALA A 219 17.15 17.46 7.34
C ALA A 219 16.36 18.78 7.32
N SER A 220 16.51 19.61 6.30
CA SER A 220 15.79 20.88 6.17
C SER A 220 14.45 20.78 5.47
N ASN A 221 14.15 19.63 4.82
CA ASN A 221 12.92 19.47 4.06
C ASN A 221 11.76 19.07 4.99
N PRO A 222 10.69 19.89 5.15
CA PRO A 222 9.58 19.62 6.07
C PRO A 222 8.78 18.36 5.68
N TYR A 223 8.76 18.00 4.41
CA TYR A 223 8.00 16.84 3.92
C TYR A 223 8.62 15.50 4.32
N VAL A 224 9.93 15.47 4.62
CA VAL A 224 10.60 14.31 5.22
C VAL A 224 9.99 13.98 6.58
N TYR A 225 9.73 14.98 7.41
CA TYR A 225 9.08 14.77 8.70
C TYR A 225 7.64 14.32 8.55
N GLY A 226 6.89 14.89 7.59
CA GLY A 226 5.54 14.45 7.24
C GLY A 226 5.51 12.99 6.79
N LEU A 227 6.46 12.58 5.94
CA LEU A 227 6.65 11.20 5.50
C LEU A 227 6.89 10.25 6.69
N ILE A 228 7.82 10.61 7.58
CA ILE A 228 8.17 9.79 8.74
C ILE A 228 6.95 9.63 9.67
N VAL A 229 6.28 10.73 10.01
CA VAL A 229 5.10 10.74 10.87
C VAL A 229 3.97 9.91 10.27
N ALA A 230 3.67 10.10 8.98
CA ALA A 230 2.62 9.35 8.30
C ALA A 230 2.90 7.84 8.30
N ASN A 231 4.15 7.43 8.05
CA ASN A 231 4.52 6.01 8.09
C ASN A 231 4.48 5.43 9.51
N ILE A 232 4.93 6.16 10.53
CA ILE A 232 4.81 5.71 11.93
C ILE A 232 3.34 5.51 12.31
N ILE A 233 2.48 6.48 12.01
CA ILE A 233 1.03 6.37 12.23
C ILE A 233 0.47 5.16 11.47
N GLY A 234 0.85 4.99 10.22
CA GLY A 234 0.45 3.87 9.38
C GLY A 234 0.80 2.52 10.00
N ILE A 235 2.05 2.34 10.47
CA ILE A 235 2.52 1.11 11.12
C ILE A 235 1.75 0.85 12.42
N VAL A 236 1.58 1.87 13.27
CA VAL A 236 0.86 1.75 14.54
C VAL A 236 -0.58 1.32 14.31
N LEU A 237 -1.28 1.95 13.37
CA LEU A 237 -2.66 1.62 13.04
C LEU A 237 -2.79 0.25 12.37
N LEU A 238 -1.85 -0.14 11.51
CA LEU A 238 -1.82 -1.46 10.90
C LEU A 238 -1.61 -2.54 11.97
N GLN A 239 -0.69 -2.33 12.89
CA GLN A 239 -0.44 -3.23 13.99
C GLN A 239 -1.68 -3.37 14.90
N ASN A 240 -2.35 -2.27 15.23
CA ASN A 240 -3.61 -2.29 15.96
C ASN A 240 -4.72 -3.02 15.18
N SER A 241 -4.78 -2.83 13.86
CA SER A 241 -5.69 -3.58 13.00
C SER A 241 -5.43 -5.08 13.08
N PHE A 242 -4.18 -5.51 13.10
CA PHE A 242 -3.81 -6.93 13.21
C PHE A 242 -4.24 -7.60 14.51
N HIS A 243 -4.43 -6.86 15.59
CA HIS A 243 -5.01 -7.39 16.83
C HIS A 243 -6.48 -7.80 16.65
N SER A 244 -7.26 -6.99 15.98
CA SER A 244 -8.72 -7.17 15.86
C SER A 244 -9.12 -7.78 14.53
N ALA A 245 -8.38 -7.52 13.46
CA ALA A 245 -8.64 -8.00 12.12
C ALA A 245 -7.75 -9.20 11.75
N ARG A 246 -8.31 -10.08 10.92
CA ARG A 246 -7.49 -11.08 10.22
C ARG A 246 -6.62 -10.38 9.18
N GLY A 247 -5.39 -10.87 8.99
CA GLY A 247 -4.45 -10.30 8.01
C GLY A 247 -5.00 -10.28 6.60
N ILE A 248 -5.78 -11.33 6.21
CA ILE A 248 -6.46 -11.43 4.92
C ILE A 248 -7.45 -10.29 4.62
N ILE A 249 -7.89 -9.53 5.63
CA ILE A 249 -8.76 -8.36 5.47
C ILE A 249 -7.97 -7.06 5.66
N ALA A 250 -7.14 -6.99 6.71
CA ALA A 250 -6.41 -5.79 7.07
C ALA A 250 -5.45 -5.34 5.95
N MET A 251 -4.68 -6.28 5.39
CA MET A 251 -3.68 -5.95 4.38
C MET A 251 -4.27 -5.48 3.04
N PRO A 252 -5.21 -6.19 2.40
CA PRO A 252 -5.79 -5.70 1.16
C PRO A 252 -6.48 -4.34 1.33
N LEU A 253 -7.16 -4.13 2.46
CA LEU A 253 -7.87 -2.89 2.72
C LEU A 253 -6.91 -1.71 2.93
N SER A 254 -5.88 -1.88 3.76
CA SER A 254 -4.84 -0.88 3.95
C SER A 254 -4.04 -0.63 2.67
N GLY A 255 -3.63 -1.69 1.95
CA GLY A 255 -2.91 -1.61 0.69
C GLY A 255 -3.69 -0.89 -0.41
N ALA A 256 -5.00 -1.12 -0.50
CA ALA A 256 -5.84 -0.42 -1.46
C ALA A 256 -5.87 1.09 -1.20
N LEU A 257 -6.09 1.50 0.05
CA LEU A 257 -6.12 2.91 0.42
C LEU A 257 -4.75 3.58 0.24
N SER A 258 -3.65 2.87 0.55
CA SER A 258 -2.29 3.38 0.35
C SER A 258 -1.93 3.63 -1.12
N ASN A 259 -2.66 3.03 -2.07
CA ASN A 259 -2.54 3.32 -3.50
C ASN A 259 -3.54 4.37 -3.99
N ILE A 260 -4.77 4.36 -3.49
CA ILE A 260 -5.81 5.33 -3.90
C ILE A 260 -5.45 6.75 -3.46
N VAL A 261 -5.00 6.93 -2.22
CA VAL A 261 -4.73 8.25 -1.64
C VAL A 261 -3.65 9.03 -2.41
N PRO A 262 -2.48 8.45 -2.77
CA PRO A 262 -1.50 9.18 -3.58
C PRO A 262 -2.03 9.59 -4.95
N ILE A 263 -2.86 8.76 -5.57
CA ILE A 263 -3.40 9.06 -6.89
C ILE A 263 -4.46 10.17 -6.81
N ALA A 264 -5.35 10.10 -5.83
CA ALA A 264 -6.32 11.17 -5.59
C ALA A 264 -5.62 12.50 -5.22
N GLY A 265 -4.60 12.42 -4.36
CA GLY A 265 -3.79 13.57 -3.99
C GLY A 265 -2.96 14.11 -5.15
N GLY A 266 -2.45 13.24 -6.02
CA GLY A 266 -1.79 13.62 -7.26
C GLY A 266 -2.67 14.52 -8.12
N MET A 267 -3.94 14.14 -8.28
CA MET A 267 -4.91 14.93 -9.04
C MET A 267 -5.32 16.24 -8.34
N ILE A 268 -5.50 16.21 -7.02
CA ILE A 268 -6.06 17.36 -6.27
C ILE A 268 -4.96 18.35 -5.85
N VAL A 269 -3.82 17.83 -5.37
CA VAL A 269 -2.73 18.64 -4.80
C VAL A 269 -1.70 19.03 -5.85
N PHE A 270 -1.36 18.10 -6.76
CA PHE A 270 -0.31 18.29 -7.76
C PHE A 270 -0.86 18.58 -9.16
N GLY A 271 -2.17 18.73 -9.31
CA GLY A 271 -2.80 19.07 -10.60
C GLY A 271 -2.65 17.99 -11.68
N GLU A 272 -2.33 16.73 -11.30
CA GLU A 272 -2.19 15.65 -12.25
C GLU A 272 -3.51 15.40 -12.99
N ARG A 273 -3.44 15.29 -14.30
CA ARG A 273 -4.63 15.04 -15.12
C ARG A 273 -4.92 13.54 -15.21
N LEU A 274 -6.20 13.22 -15.38
CA LEU A 274 -6.58 11.86 -15.77
C LEU A 274 -5.89 11.51 -17.10
N PRO A 275 -5.53 10.23 -17.30
CA PRO A 275 -4.95 9.80 -18.56
C PRO A 275 -5.81 10.24 -19.74
N ALA A 276 -5.18 10.75 -20.80
CA ALA A 276 -5.87 11.22 -21.99
C ALA A 276 -6.63 10.10 -22.74
N GLY A 277 -6.26 8.83 -22.54
CA GLY A 277 -6.94 7.67 -23.10
C GLY A 277 -8.22 7.32 -22.33
N SER A 278 -9.37 7.26 -23.01
CA SER A 278 -10.67 6.90 -22.41
C SER A 278 -10.63 5.56 -21.66
N MET A 279 -9.89 4.58 -22.17
CA MET A 279 -9.72 3.26 -21.54
C MET A 279 -8.95 3.38 -20.21
N ALA A 280 -7.83 4.10 -20.16
CA ALA A 280 -7.03 4.28 -18.96
C ALA A 280 -7.79 5.10 -17.89
N ALA A 281 -8.53 6.12 -18.30
CA ALA A 281 -9.41 6.88 -17.41
C ALA A 281 -10.53 5.99 -16.85
N ALA A 282 -11.19 5.19 -17.67
CA ALA A 282 -12.21 4.23 -17.24
C ALA A 282 -11.66 3.18 -16.28
N MET A 283 -10.46 2.65 -16.56
CA MET A 283 -9.78 1.71 -15.65
C MET A 283 -9.48 2.35 -14.29
N ARG A 284 -9.07 3.61 -14.25
CA ARG A 284 -8.77 4.34 -13.01
C ARG A 284 -10.04 4.55 -12.18
N VAL A 285 -11.10 5.04 -12.78
CA VAL A 285 -12.40 5.23 -12.11
C VAL A 285 -12.99 3.90 -11.67
N GLY A 286 -12.94 2.87 -12.54
CA GLY A 286 -13.39 1.51 -12.22
C GLY A 286 -12.61 0.90 -11.06
N ALA A 287 -11.31 1.11 -10.98
CA ALA A 287 -10.47 0.65 -9.89
C ALA A 287 -10.89 1.26 -8.54
N PHE A 288 -11.17 2.56 -8.50
CA PHE A 288 -11.69 3.21 -7.29
C PHE A 288 -13.04 2.63 -6.85
N ALA A 289 -13.97 2.49 -7.80
CA ALA A 289 -15.30 1.92 -7.51
C ALA A 289 -15.19 0.47 -6.99
N LEU A 290 -14.38 -0.37 -7.62
CA LEU A 290 -14.14 -1.75 -7.19
C LEU A 290 -13.52 -1.82 -5.80
N THR A 291 -12.56 -0.96 -5.51
CA THR A 291 -11.89 -0.93 -4.19
C THR A 291 -12.85 -0.51 -3.08
N ILE A 292 -13.69 0.50 -3.32
CA ILE A 292 -14.71 0.94 -2.36
C ILE A 292 -15.75 -0.17 -2.14
N ALA A 293 -16.26 -0.77 -3.21
CA ALA A 293 -17.24 -1.85 -3.13
C ALA A 293 -16.68 -3.08 -2.39
N ALA A 294 -15.44 -3.46 -2.68
CA ALA A 294 -14.77 -4.57 -2.01
C ALA A 294 -14.48 -4.27 -0.52
N GLY A 295 -14.10 -3.05 -0.19
CA GLY A 295 -13.95 -2.59 1.20
C GLY A 295 -15.26 -2.72 1.98
N ALA A 296 -16.38 -2.32 1.39
CA ALA A 296 -17.71 -2.48 1.97
C ALA A 296 -18.10 -3.96 2.14
N LEU A 297 -17.81 -4.83 1.14
CA LEU A 297 -18.04 -6.27 1.23
C LEU A 297 -17.23 -6.91 2.37
N LEU A 298 -15.95 -6.56 2.50
CA LEU A 298 -15.08 -7.09 3.56
C LEU A 298 -15.48 -6.60 4.95
N ALA A 299 -15.90 -5.34 5.08
CA ALA A 299 -16.41 -4.79 6.33
C ALA A 299 -17.75 -5.43 6.74
N GLY A 300 -18.64 -5.70 5.78
CA GLY A 300 -19.97 -6.28 6.02
C GLY A 300 -19.94 -7.77 6.36
N SER A 301 -18.97 -8.54 5.84
CA SER A 301 -18.90 -10.01 6.05
C SER A 301 -18.68 -10.39 7.53
N ARG A 302 -18.07 -9.54 8.33
CA ARG A 302 -17.86 -9.77 9.77
C ARG A 302 -19.04 -9.43 10.64
N ALA A 303 -19.89 -8.50 10.22
CA ALA A 303 -21.11 -8.18 10.97
C ALA A 303 -21.98 -9.42 11.13
N GLN A 304 -22.15 -10.19 10.06
CA GLN A 304 -22.90 -11.45 10.09
C GLN A 304 -22.24 -12.53 10.95
N SER A 305 -20.93 -12.75 10.83
CA SER A 305 -20.22 -13.76 11.62
C SER A 305 -20.21 -13.49 13.12
N SER A 306 -20.31 -12.22 13.53
CA SER A 306 -20.41 -11.84 14.96
C SER A 306 -21.83 -12.01 15.49
N GLU A 307 -22.84 -11.68 14.69
CA GLU A 307 -24.25 -11.95 15.05
C GLU A 307 -24.52 -13.44 15.16
N ASP A 308 -24.05 -14.25 14.21
CA ASP A 308 -24.18 -15.72 14.26
C ASP A 308 -23.55 -16.35 15.50
N ARG A 309 -22.40 -15.81 15.96
CA ARG A 309 -21.75 -16.26 17.19
C ARG A 309 -22.49 -15.85 18.46
N ILE A 310 -23.09 -14.67 18.48
CA ILE A 310 -23.90 -14.19 19.63
C ILE A 310 -25.17 -15.00 19.73
N VAL A 311 -25.85 -15.24 18.60
CA VAL A 311 -27.06 -16.08 18.52
C VAL A 311 -26.75 -17.53 18.91
N ALA A 312 -25.64 -18.11 18.42
CA ALA A 312 -25.21 -19.45 18.76
C ALA A 312 -24.85 -19.61 20.26
N ARG A 313 -24.25 -18.58 20.88
CA ARG A 313 -23.99 -18.58 22.34
C ARG A 313 -25.28 -18.47 23.14
N ALA A 314 -26.18 -17.58 22.77
CA ALA A 314 -27.46 -17.43 23.43
C ALA A 314 -28.33 -18.71 23.34
N ALA A 315 -28.23 -19.47 22.24
CA ALA A 315 -28.92 -20.74 22.05
C ALA A 315 -28.32 -21.92 22.82
N VAL A 316 -27.06 -21.80 23.30
CA VAL A 316 -26.40 -22.83 24.17
C VAL A 316 -26.65 -22.55 25.64
N GLU A 317 -26.95 -21.30 26.02
CA GLU A 317 -27.23 -20.86 27.39
C GLU A 317 -28.73 -20.89 27.72
N SER A 318 -29.61 -21.17 26.75
CA SER A 318 -31.06 -21.41 26.91
C SER A 318 -31.38 -22.90 26.98
#